data_12345de528dd926b58cfa27fd60e1408
#
_entry.id   12345de528dd926b58cfa27fd60e1408
#
_cell.length_a   1.000
_cell.length_b   1.000
_cell.length_c   1.000
_cell.angle_alpha   90.00
_cell.angle_beta   90.00
_cell.angle_gamma   90.00
#
_symmetry.space_group_name_H-M   'P 1'
#
loop_
_entity.id
_entity.type
_entity.pdbx_description
1 polymer ?
#
loop_
_entity_poly.entity_id
_entity_poly.type
_entity_poly.pdbx_seq_one_letter_code
_entity_poly.pdbx_strand_id
1 'polypeptide(L)'
;MKKLIFTLLFAAWPSVTLLNAEESSKPLGQAHAHNDYYHKRPLLDALSHGFCSVEADVFLKNGRLLVGHFQFELREKRSLESLYLEPLAKRVKANGGSVHKTKAPFHLMIDFKTDGPKTYAALQPLLEKYRFMLTEFGPDKTKTKAVTIVISGSRPRASMEKQAKRLAGYDGRMSDLGKGAGPHFMPWISDSWRSHFKWRGKGDLPAAEQTKLKRIVQQAHKDGQKVRFWAAPDNPATWAVLQQAGVDFINTDRLEALSKFLRAK
;
A
#
# COMPACT_ATOMS: atom_id res chain seq x y z
N MET A 1 -15.63 75.17 19.26
CA MET A 1 -15.61 73.80 19.67
C MET A 1 -15.75 72.94 18.42
N LYS A 2 -14.61 72.39 17.88
CA LYS A 2 -14.58 71.59 16.66
C LYS A 2 -14.58 70.09 17.13
N LYS A 3 -15.63 69.32 16.75
CA LYS A 3 -15.69 67.88 17.00
C LYS A 3 -14.87 67.14 15.92
N LEU A 4 -13.80 66.47 16.38
CA LEU A 4 -13.04 65.54 15.56
C LEU A 4 -13.80 64.22 15.49
N ILE A 5 -14.19 63.79 14.30
CA ILE A 5 -14.75 62.47 14.03
C ILE A 5 -13.58 61.55 13.63
N PHE A 6 -13.28 60.58 14.46
CA PHE A 6 -12.31 59.50 14.15
C PHE A 6 -13.04 58.38 13.38
N THR A 7 -12.75 58.29 12.10
CA THR A 7 -13.23 57.17 11.29
C THR A 7 -12.24 55.99 11.42
N LEU A 8 -12.68 54.94 12.11
CA LEU A 8 -11.94 53.70 12.20
C LEU A 8 -12.09 52.93 10.87
N LEU A 9 -11.02 52.88 10.10
CA LEU A 9 -10.90 52.00 8.94
C LEU A 9 -10.58 50.56 9.45
N PHE A 10 -11.57 49.67 9.38
CA PHE A 10 -11.35 48.24 9.52
C PHE A 10 -10.71 47.72 8.24
N ALA A 11 -9.40 47.47 8.28
CA ALA A 11 -8.73 46.71 7.24
C ALA A 11 -9.17 45.25 7.33
N ALA A 12 -10.05 44.81 6.41
CA ALA A 12 -10.36 43.42 6.21
C ALA A 12 -9.12 42.71 5.62
N TRP A 13 -8.41 41.94 6.43
CA TRP A 13 -7.40 41.04 5.92
C TRP A 13 -8.12 39.92 5.14
N PRO A 14 -7.71 39.65 3.88
CA PRO A 14 -8.23 38.52 3.17
C PRO A 14 -7.75 37.27 3.92
N SER A 15 -8.70 36.49 4.46
CA SER A 15 -8.46 35.13 4.93
C SER A 15 -7.97 34.32 3.73
N VAL A 16 -6.66 34.16 3.59
CA VAL A 16 -6.07 33.23 2.65
C VAL A 16 -6.44 31.84 3.16
N THR A 17 -7.57 31.34 2.70
CA THR A 17 -7.91 29.94 2.76
C THR A 17 -6.86 29.23 1.92
N LEU A 18 -5.81 28.73 2.56
CA LEU A 18 -4.93 27.71 2.01
C LEU A 18 -5.79 26.44 1.83
N LEU A 19 -6.67 26.44 0.85
CA LEU A 19 -7.12 25.25 0.18
C LEU A 19 -5.85 24.65 -0.46
N ASN A 20 -5.17 23.79 0.30
CA ASN A 20 -4.30 22.79 -0.28
C ASN A 20 -5.19 21.96 -1.21
N ALA A 21 -5.35 22.40 -2.43
CA ALA A 21 -5.72 21.58 -3.54
C ALA A 21 -4.56 20.59 -3.69
N GLU A 22 -4.58 19.49 -2.90
CA GLU A 22 -3.93 18.26 -3.32
C GLU A 22 -4.59 17.91 -4.65
N GLU A 23 -3.95 18.35 -5.72
CA GLU A 23 -4.29 17.93 -7.07
C GLU A 23 -4.32 16.41 -7.04
N SER A 24 -5.53 15.84 -7.11
CA SER A 24 -5.71 14.40 -7.06
C SER A 24 -5.12 13.87 -8.36
N SER A 25 -3.84 13.53 -8.30
CA SER A 25 -3.14 12.95 -9.42
C SER A 25 -3.87 11.66 -9.85
N LYS A 26 -4.01 11.44 -11.17
CA LYS A 26 -4.63 10.21 -11.72
C LYS A 26 -4.04 8.98 -11.02
N PRO A 27 -4.87 8.07 -10.47
CA PRO A 27 -4.39 6.89 -9.77
C PRO A 27 -3.52 6.00 -10.64
N LEU A 28 -2.44 5.50 -10.06
CA LEU A 28 -1.47 4.60 -10.65
C LEU A 28 -1.59 3.22 -10.00
N GLY A 29 -2.44 2.35 -10.57
CA GLY A 29 -2.77 1.04 -10.02
C GLY A 29 -1.56 0.12 -9.81
N GLN A 30 -0.52 0.25 -10.65
CA GLN A 30 0.70 -0.56 -10.56
C GLN A 30 1.76 -0.01 -9.58
N ALA A 31 1.60 1.22 -9.08
CA ALA A 31 2.59 1.84 -8.22
C ALA A 31 2.45 1.36 -6.77
N HIS A 32 3.53 0.81 -6.21
CA HIS A 32 3.63 0.37 -4.81
C HIS A 32 4.78 1.08 -4.11
N ALA A 33 4.44 1.89 -3.09
CA ALA A 33 5.41 2.58 -2.25
C ALA A 33 5.98 1.59 -1.22
N HIS A 34 7.20 1.12 -1.47
CA HIS A 34 7.96 0.27 -0.56
C HIS A 34 8.50 1.10 0.60
N ASN A 35 8.51 0.57 1.81
CA ASN A 35 8.97 1.30 3.00
C ASN A 35 8.38 2.73 3.11
N ASP A 36 7.09 2.90 2.77
CA ASP A 36 6.42 4.20 2.67
C ASP A 36 6.62 5.10 3.91
N TYR A 37 6.77 4.48 5.07
CA TYR A 37 6.98 5.17 6.36
C TYR A 37 8.30 5.95 6.46
N TYR A 38 9.25 5.81 5.51
CA TYR A 38 10.47 6.61 5.43
C TYR A 38 10.26 7.96 4.73
N HIS A 39 9.17 8.13 4.00
CA HIS A 39 8.86 9.42 3.41
C HIS A 39 8.50 10.47 4.47
N LYS A 40 8.66 11.75 4.12
CA LYS A 40 8.42 12.88 5.02
C LYS A 40 6.99 12.86 5.57
N ARG A 41 6.02 12.53 4.73
CA ARG A 41 4.60 12.38 5.08
C ARG A 41 4.13 10.98 4.65
N PRO A 42 4.35 9.94 5.46
CA PRO A 42 3.92 8.58 5.14
C PRO A 42 2.47 8.54 4.64
N LEU A 43 2.14 7.67 3.69
CA LEU A 43 0.89 7.60 2.97
C LEU A 43 0.61 8.84 2.11
N LEU A 44 0.72 10.05 2.67
CA LEU A 44 0.31 11.28 1.98
C LEU A 44 1.21 11.61 0.79
N ASP A 45 2.52 11.36 0.90
CA ASP A 45 3.45 11.56 -0.22
C ASP A 45 3.16 10.55 -1.35
N ALA A 46 2.93 9.27 -1.04
CA ALA A 46 2.52 8.27 -2.02
C ALA A 46 1.19 8.65 -2.71
N LEU A 47 0.19 9.05 -1.93
CA LEU A 47 -1.11 9.48 -2.47
C LEU A 47 -0.99 10.72 -3.37
N SER A 48 -0.12 11.69 -3.03
CA SER A 48 0.11 12.88 -3.86
C SER A 48 0.71 12.55 -5.23
N HIS A 49 1.45 11.44 -5.32
CA HIS A 49 1.97 10.89 -6.57
C HIS A 49 0.99 9.92 -7.27
N GLY A 50 -0.19 9.67 -6.70
CA GLY A 50 -1.22 8.82 -7.29
C GLY A 50 -1.04 7.33 -7.01
N PHE A 51 -0.20 6.93 -6.09
CA PHE A 51 0.02 5.53 -5.73
C PHE A 51 -1.25 4.90 -5.19
N CYS A 52 -1.51 3.67 -5.61
CA CYS A 52 -2.66 2.87 -5.15
C CYS A 52 -2.25 1.75 -4.20
N SER A 53 -0.99 1.69 -3.81
CA SER A 53 -0.48 0.69 -2.87
C SER A 53 0.69 1.23 -2.07
N VAL A 54 0.71 0.93 -0.76
CA VAL A 54 1.81 1.31 0.15
C VAL A 54 2.12 0.17 1.11
N GLU A 55 3.36 0.13 1.61
CA GLU A 55 3.84 -0.82 2.61
C GLU A 55 4.13 -0.13 3.95
N ALA A 56 3.64 -0.74 5.04
CA ALA A 56 3.91 -0.34 6.41
C ALA A 56 4.51 -1.51 7.18
N ASP A 57 5.76 -1.37 7.62
CA ASP A 57 6.40 -2.32 8.53
C ASP A 57 5.93 -2.08 9.97
N VAL A 58 5.47 -3.12 10.65
CA VAL A 58 4.92 -2.98 12.00
C VAL A 58 5.56 -3.91 13.01
N PHE A 59 5.78 -3.36 14.19
CA PHE A 59 6.19 -4.08 15.39
C PHE A 59 5.07 -4.04 16.42
N LEU A 60 4.73 -5.17 16.99
CA LEU A 60 3.93 -5.21 18.21
C LEU A 60 4.83 -4.88 19.41
N LYS A 61 4.57 -3.74 20.04
CA LYS A 61 5.28 -3.29 21.26
C LYS A 61 4.29 -2.72 22.25
N ASN A 62 4.28 -3.26 23.46
CA ASN A 62 3.38 -2.83 24.57
C ASN A 62 1.91 -2.77 24.11
N GLY A 63 1.42 -3.77 23.38
CA GLY A 63 0.04 -3.85 22.87
C GLY A 63 -0.29 -2.89 21.72
N ARG A 64 0.69 -2.13 21.21
CA ARG A 64 0.52 -1.17 20.12
C ARG A 64 1.28 -1.62 18.86
N LEU A 65 0.72 -1.34 17.69
CA LEU A 65 1.34 -1.59 16.39
C LEU A 65 2.10 -0.33 15.97
N LEU A 66 3.40 -0.30 16.25
CA LEU A 66 4.28 0.81 15.94
C LEU A 66 4.97 0.59 14.59
N VAL A 67 5.19 1.66 13.83
CA VAL A 67 5.73 1.63 12.48
C VAL A 67 7.22 1.98 12.45
N GLY A 68 8.01 1.16 11.77
CA GLY A 68 9.45 1.33 11.55
C GLY A 68 10.06 0.05 10.98
N HIS A 69 11.26 0.15 10.37
CA HIS A 69 11.97 -1.01 9.84
C HIS A 69 12.78 -1.75 10.91
N PHE A 70 13.30 -0.99 11.89
CA PHE A 70 14.07 -1.52 12.99
C PHE A 70 13.48 -1.09 14.35
N GLN A 71 13.72 -1.89 15.39
CA GLN A 71 13.18 -1.60 16.73
C GLN A 71 13.62 -0.24 17.29
N PHE A 72 14.84 0.23 16.98
CA PHE A 72 15.36 1.51 17.46
C PHE A 72 14.69 2.73 16.79
N GLU A 73 14.00 2.54 15.67
CA GLU A 73 13.25 3.58 14.95
C GLU A 73 11.86 3.83 15.56
N LEU A 74 11.36 2.91 16.38
CA LEU A 74 10.00 2.98 16.87
C LEU A 74 9.76 4.21 17.73
N ARG A 75 8.68 4.91 17.45
CA ARG A 75 8.21 6.07 18.21
C ARG A 75 6.74 5.90 18.55
N GLU A 76 6.35 6.22 19.79
CA GLU A 76 4.98 6.07 20.29
C GLU A 76 3.92 6.79 19.42
N LYS A 77 4.29 7.93 18.81
CA LYS A 77 3.40 8.71 17.93
C LYS A 77 3.28 8.14 16.52
N ARG A 78 4.10 7.16 16.14
CA ARG A 78 4.14 6.55 14.80
C ARG A 78 3.53 5.16 14.82
N SER A 79 2.22 5.08 14.99
CA SER A 79 1.49 3.80 14.95
C SER A 79 0.89 3.54 13.56
N LEU A 80 0.56 2.27 13.28
CA LEU A 80 -0.20 1.89 12.08
C LEU A 80 -1.50 2.70 11.97
N GLU A 81 -2.16 2.92 13.08
CA GLU A 81 -3.41 3.68 13.11
C GLU A 81 -3.19 5.14 12.73
N SER A 82 -2.25 5.83 13.42
CA SER A 82 -2.03 7.26 13.21
C SER A 82 -1.45 7.60 11.84
N LEU A 83 -0.58 6.74 11.26
CA LEU A 83 0.06 7.00 9.98
C LEU A 83 -0.76 6.54 8.78
N TYR A 84 -1.60 5.50 8.94
CA TYR A 84 -2.27 4.88 7.80
C TYR A 84 -3.78 4.76 7.96
N LEU A 85 -4.29 4.07 8.99
CA LEU A 85 -5.72 3.73 9.05
C LEU A 85 -6.61 4.96 9.26
N GLU A 86 -6.22 5.86 10.16
CA GLU A 86 -6.98 7.09 10.40
C GLU A 86 -6.97 8.05 9.20
N PRO A 87 -5.81 8.36 8.57
CA PRO A 87 -5.78 9.18 7.37
C PRO A 87 -6.56 8.56 6.20
N LEU A 88 -6.46 7.24 5.97
CA LEU A 88 -7.25 6.54 4.96
C LEU A 88 -8.75 6.67 5.25
N ALA A 89 -9.16 6.48 6.50
CA ALA A 89 -10.57 6.60 6.89
C ALA A 89 -11.11 8.02 6.65
N LYS A 90 -10.33 9.06 6.96
CA LYS A 90 -10.68 10.46 6.68
C LYS A 90 -10.88 10.68 5.18
N ARG A 91 -9.97 10.17 4.34
CA ARG A 91 -10.08 10.30 2.87
C ARG A 91 -11.28 9.52 2.30
N VAL A 92 -11.49 8.28 2.75
CA VAL A 92 -12.64 7.47 2.29
C VAL A 92 -13.96 8.15 2.60
N LYS A 93 -14.11 8.76 3.78
CA LYS A 93 -15.30 9.55 4.14
C LYS A 93 -15.44 10.79 3.26
N ALA A 94 -14.35 11.55 3.07
CA ALA A 94 -14.36 12.79 2.29
C ALA A 94 -14.61 12.55 0.79
N ASN A 95 -14.18 11.41 0.25
CA ASN A 95 -14.29 11.07 -1.17
C ASN A 95 -15.50 10.16 -1.50
N GLY A 96 -16.48 10.05 -0.63
CA GLY A 96 -17.70 9.27 -0.89
C GLY A 96 -17.46 7.76 -1.03
N GLY A 97 -16.55 7.20 -0.23
CA GLY A 97 -16.32 5.75 -0.15
C GLY A 97 -15.06 5.25 -0.87
N SER A 98 -14.13 6.13 -1.26
CA SER A 98 -12.87 5.72 -1.90
C SER A 98 -11.67 6.54 -1.42
N VAL A 99 -10.45 5.99 -1.54
CA VAL A 99 -9.22 6.67 -1.13
C VAL A 99 -8.86 7.80 -2.11
N HIS A 100 -8.96 7.54 -3.39
CA HIS A 100 -8.83 8.55 -4.45
C HIS A 100 -10.20 9.12 -4.81
N LYS A 101 -10.27 10.32 -5.39
CA LYS A 101 -11.53 10.88 -5.91
C LYS A 101 -12.19 10.01 -6.98
N THR A 102 -11.40 9.20 -7.67
CA THR A 102 -11.87 8.10 -8.52
C THR A 102 -12.05 6.84 -7.69
N LYS A 103 -12.88 5.89 -8.14
CA LYS A 103 -13.11 4.61 -7.42
C LYS A 103 -11.97 3.61 -7.60
N ALA A 104 -10.71 4.08 -7.70
CA ALA A 104 -9.54 3.20 -7.78
C ALA A 104 -9.35 2.43 -6.46
N PRO A 105 -9.11 1.10 -6.52
CA PRO A 105 -8.82 0.32 -5.32
C PRO A 105 -7.50 0.76 -4.70
N PHE A 106 -7.41 0.70 -3.37
CA PHE A 106 -6.20 1.00 -2.64
C PHE A 106 -5.76 -0.20 -1.80
N HIS A 107 -4.45 -0.45 -1.74
CA HIS A 107 -3.88 -1.57 -0.99
C HIS A 107 -2.94 -1.04 0.11
N LEU A 108 -3.13 -1.54 1.32
CA LEU A 108 -2.19 -1.34 2.42
C LEU A 108 -1.57 -2.70 2.76
N MET A 109 -0.31 -2.89 2.40
CA MET A 109 0.47 -4.02 2.86
C MET A 109 0.98 -3.72 4.26
N ILE A 110 0.76 -4.66 5.17
CA ILE A 110 1.25 -4.58 6.56
C ILE A 110 2.26 -5.70 6.75
N ASP A 111 3.54 -5.35 6.83
CA ASP A 111 4.63 -6.30 7.02
C ASP A 111 4.93 -6.48 8.52
N PHE A 112 4.67 -7.67 9.04
CA PHE A 112 4.87 -7.99 10.45
C PHE A 112 6.34 -8.27 10.74
N LYS A 113 6.97 -7.44 11.56
CA LYS A 113 8.37 -7.57 12.01
C LYS A 113 8.51 -8.33 13.33
N THR A 114 7.40 -8.64 14.00
CA THR A 114 7.34 -9.38 15.26
C THR A 114 6.53 -10.68 15.11
N ASP A 115 6.33 -11.42 16.22
CA ASP A 115 5.56 -12.65 16.26
C ASP A 115 4.21 -12.53 15.53
N GLY A 116 4.01 -13.31 14.47
CA GLY A 116 2.88 -13.19 13.58
C GLY A 116 1.52 -13.36 14.27
N PRO A 117 1.28 -14.47 15.00
CA PRO A 117 0.02 -14.69 15.71
C PRO A 117 -0.33 -13.59 16.69
N LYS A 118 0.61 -13.13 17.53
CA LYS A 118 0.37 -12.07 18.51
C LYS A 118 0.12 -10.72 17.81
N THR A 119 0.90 -10.41 16.78
CA THR A 119 0.74 -9.18 16.01
C THR A 119 -0.60 -9.15 15.29
N TYR A 120 -1.02 -10.28 14.73
CA TYR A 120 -2.31 -10.40 14.06
C TYR A 120 -3.48 -10.27 15.05
N ALA A 121 -3.37 -10.87 16.24
CA ALA A 121 -4.37 -10.71 17.29
C ALA A 121 -4.51 -9.24 17.72
N ALA A 122 -3.40 -8.53 17.90
CA ALA A 122 -3.41 -7.09 18.22
C ALA A 122 -3.95 -6.21 17.10
N LEU A 123 -3.86 -6.67 15.83
CA LEU A 123 -4.39 -5.94 14.69
C LEU A 123 -5.93 -6.06 14.57
N GLN A 124 -6.55 -7.15 15.03
CA GLN A 124 -7.98 -7.39 14.83
C GLN A 124 -8.89 -6.25 15.34
N PRO A 125 -8.72 -5.70 16.56
CA PRO A 125 -9.55 -4.59 17.02
C PRO A 125 -9.46 -3.36 16.11
N LEU A 126 -8.27 -3.07 15.55
CA LEU A 126 -8.10 -1.96 14.62
C LEU A 126 -8.81 -2.24 13.30
N LEU A 127 -8.70 -3.44 12.75
CA LEU A 127 -9.41 -3.80 11.53
C LEU A 127 -10.93 -3.69 11.73
N GLU A 128 -11.47 -4.15 12.86
CA GLU A 128 -12.89 -4.01 13.17
C GLU A 128 -13.32 -2.55 13.27
N LYS A 129 -12.55 -1.69 13.94
CA LYS A 129 -12.81 -0.24 14.04
C LYS A 129 -12.93 0.42 12.66
N TYR A 130 -12.15 -0.02 11.69
CA TYR A 130 -12.12 0.52 10.34
C TYR A 130 -12.82 -0.36 9.29
N ARG A 131 -13.60 -1.37 9.70
CA ARG A 131 -14.33 -2.32 8.85
C ARG A 131 -15.14 -1.66 7.73
N PHE A 132 -15.69 -0.48 7.98
CA PHE A 132 -16.53 0.21 7.00
C PHE A 132 -15.80 0.45 5.66
N MET A 133 -14.49 0.66 5.67
CA MET A 133 -13.68 0.91 4.49
C MET A 133 -12.87 -0.31 4.00
N LEU A 134 -12.80 -1.40 4.79
CA LEU A 134 -11.92 -2.53 4.51
C LEU A 134 -12.61 -3.62 3.70
N THR A 135 -11.90 -4.16 2.72
CA THR A 135 -12.28 -5.35 1.96
C THR A 135 -12.49 -6.54 2.90
N GLU A 136 -13.58 -7.27 2.71
CA GLU A 136 -13.94 -8.46 3.49
C GLU A 136 -13.68 -9.72 2.65
N PHE A 137 -12.86 -10.61 3.16
CA PHE A 137 -12.53 -11.90 2.56
C PHE A 137 -13.36 -12.99 3.22
N GLY A 138 -14.19 -13.68 2.45
CA GLY A 138 -14.93 -14.88 2.86
C GLY A 138 -14.31 -16.14 2.28
N PRO A 139 -14.91 -17.32 2.50
CA PRO A 139 -14.40 -18.57 1.96
C PRO A 139 -14.46 -18.61 0.42
N ASP A 140 -15.58 -18.18 -0.16
CA ASP A 140 -15.86 -18.32 -1.59
C ASP A 140 -15.96 -17.00 -2.35
N LYS A 141 -15.94 -15.88 -1.62
CA LYS A 141 -16.07 -14.54 -2.22
C LYS A 141 -15.37 -13.46 -1.42
N THR A 142 -14.93 -12.45 -2.13
CA THR A 142 -14.37 -11.23 -1.56
C THR A 142 -15.34 -10.07 -1.80
N LYS A 143 -15.69 -9.33 -0.75
CA LYS A 143 -16.42 -8.07 -0.84
C LYS A 143 -15.44 -6.93 -0.84
N THR A 144 -15.05 -6.48 -2.03
CA THR A 144 -14.10 -5.38 -2.20
C THR A 144 -14.71 -4.07 -1.70
N LYS A 145 -13.92 -3.32 -0.92
CA LYS A 145 -14.20 -1.95 -0.46
C LYS A 145 -13.03 -1.03 -0.81
N ALA A 146 -13.02 0.17 -0.24
CA ALA A 146 -12.04 1.21 -0.55
C ALA A 146 -10.58 0.80 -0.32
N VAL A 147 -10.32 0.01 0.74
CA VAL A 147 -8.97 -0.40 1.15
C VAL A 147 -8.90 -1.91 1.30
N THR A 148 -7.93 -2.51 0.66
CA THR A 148 -7.58 -3.93 0.83
C THR A 148 -6.33 -4.04 1.67
N ILE A 149 -6.43 -4.69 2.84
CA ILE A 149 -5.29 -5.02 3.70
C ILE A 149 -4.67 -6.33 3.24
N VAL A 150 -3.35 -6.39 3.16
CA VAL A 150 -2.59 -7.62 2.86
C VAL A 150 -1.50 -7.79 3.91
N ILE A 151 -1.46 -8.94 4.58
CA ILE A 151 -0.48 -9.24 5.63
C ILE A 151 0.75 -9.91 5.03
N SER A 152 1.91 -9.30 5.25
CA SER A 152 3.24 -9.80 4.85
C SER A 152 4.15 -10.01 6.07
N GLY A 153 5.46 -10.28 5.85
CA GLY A 153 6.44 -10.51 6.91
C GLY A 153 6.22 -11.81 7.66
N SER A 154 6.14 -11.76 8.98
CA SER A 154 5.84 -12.90 9.86
C SER A 154 4.35 -13.28 9.81
N ARG A 155 3.89 -13.72 8.65
CA ARG A 155 2.47 -14.00 8.35
C ARG A 155 1.93 -15.18 9.16
N PRO A 156 0.83 -15.01 9.90
CA PRO A 156 0.25 -16.06 10.74
C PRO A 156 -0.73 -16.94 9.96
N ARG A 157 -0.28 -17.72 8.98
CA ARG A 157 -1.12 -18.49 8.06
C ARG A 157 -2.19 -19.29 8.80
N ALA A 158 -1.78 -20.11 9.78
CA ALA A 158 -2.71 -20.96 10.52
C ALA A 158 -3.79 -20.18 11.30
N SER A 159 -3.45 -18.99 11.83
CA SER A 159 -4.42 -18.11 12.49
C SER A 159 -5.42 -17.52 11.50
N MET A 160 -4.95 -17.16 10.30
CA MET A 160 -5.80 -16.59 9.25
C MET A 160 -6.70 -17.66 8.60
N GLU A 161 -6.22 -18.88 8.38
CA GLU A 161 -6.98 -20.00 7.80
C GLU A 161 -8.16 -20.45 8.70
N LYS A 162 -8.02 -20.30 10.02
CA LYS A 162 -9.11 -20.62 10.97
C LYS A 162 -10.30 -19.64 10.89
N GLN A 163 -10.15 -18.49 10.27
CA GLN A 163 -11.20 -17.47 10.19
C GLN A 163 -11.99 -17.61 8.88
N ALA A 164 -13.27 -17.92 8.97
CA ALA A 164 -14.17 -17.97 7.82
C ALA A 164 -14.35 -16.58 7.15
N LYS A 165 -14.27 -15.50 7.92
CA LYS A 165 -14.33 -14.12 7.41
C LYS A 165 -13.16 -13.32 7.97
N ARG A 166 -12.49 -12.56 7.12
CA ARG A 166 -11.31 -11.75 7.46
C ARG A 166 -11.40 -10.36 6.84
N LEU A 167 -10.74 -9.39 7.46
CA LEU A 167 -10.54 -8.04 6.94
C LEU A 167 -9.15 -7.85 6.32
N ALA A 168 -8.40 -8.94 6.19
CA ALA A 168 -7.09 -8.95 5.57
C ALA A 168 -6.86 -10.22 4.75
N GLY A 169 -6.19 -10.09 3.60
CA GLY A 169 -5.68 -11.17 2.79
C GLY A 169 -4.26 -11.57 3.22
N TYR A 170 -3.84 -12.75 2.82
CA TYR A 170 -2.51 -13.31 3.06
C TYR A 170 -1.60 -13.04 1.87
N ASP A 171 -0.39 -12.53 2.10
CA ASP A 171 0.64 -12.35 1.06
C ASP A 171 1.38 -13.67 0.85
N GLY A 172 1.08 -14.39 -0.24
CA GLY A 172 1.75 -15.64 -0.62
C GLY A 172 3.19 -15.44 -1.06
N ARG A 173 3.87 -16.56 -1.32
CA ARG A 173 5.23 -16.61 -1.89
C ARG A 173 5.24 -17.44 -3.16
N MET A 174 6.32 -17.41 -3.92
CA MET A 174 6.46 -18.26 -5.12
C MET A 174 6.30 -19.74 -4.82
N SER A 175 6.58 -20.17 -3.58
CA SER A 175 6.31 -21.53 -3.11
C SER A 175 4.83 -21.87 -3.01
N ASP A 176 3.95 -20.88 -2.96
CA ASP A 176 2.48 -21.07 -2.90
C ASP A 176 1.83 -21.03 -4.30
N LEU A 177 2.55 -20.52 -5.31
CA LEU A 177 2.04 -20.31 -6.65
C LEU A 177 1.55 -21.64 -7.27
N GLY A 178 0.31 -21.66 -7.79
CA GLY A 178 -0.29 -22.82 -8.41
C GLY A 178 -0.70 -23.94 -7.45
N LYS A 179 -0.70 -23.70 -6.11
CA LYS A 179 -1.06 -24.70 -5.10
C LYS A 179 -2.51 -24.62 -4.60
N GLY A 180 -3.38 -23.91 -5.32
CA GLY A 180 -4.82 -23.92 -5.08
C GLY A 180 -5.32 -22.96 -3.99
N ALA A 181 -4.44 -22.18 -3.33
CA ALA A 181 -4.91 -21.11 -2.47
C ALA A 181 -5.49 -20.00 -3.35
N GLY A 182 -6.81 -19.82 -3.32
CA GLY A 182 -7.51 -18.83 -4.13
C GLY A 182 -7.33 -17.38 -3.65
N PRO A 183 -7.75 -16.39 -4.47
CA PRO A 183 -7.59 -14.97 -4.17
C PRO A 183 -8.38 -14.51 -2.95
N HIS A 184 -9.37 -15.27 -2.51
CA HIS A 184 -10.15 -14.99 -1.30
C HIS A 184 -9.37 -15.23 0.00
N PHE A 185 -8.28 -16.01 -0.06
CA PHE A 185 -7.34 -16.16 1.04
C PHE A 185 -6.03 -15.43 0.75
N MET A 186 -5.47 -15.66 -0.45
CA MET A 186 -4.15 -15.23 -0.86
C MET A 186 -4.25 -14.35 -2.12
N PRO A 187 -4.65 -13.06 -1.96
CA PRO A 187 -4.85 -12.17 -3.10
C PRO A 187 -3.55 -11.79 -3.82
N TRP A 188 -2.39 -11.95 -3.15
CA TRP A 188 -1.08 -11.61 -3.69
C TRP A 188 -0.13 -12.79 -3.64
N ILE A 189 0.80 -12.82 -4.59
CA ILE A 189 2.03 -13.60 -4.59
C ILE A 189 3.19 -12.62 -4.67
N SER A 190 3.94 -12.50 -3.58
CA SER A 190 5.11 -11.63 -3.51
C SER A 190 6.36 -12.45 -3.23
N ASP A 191 7.50 -12.10 -3.85
CA ASP A 191 8.77 -12.71 -3.48
C ASP A 191 9.96 -11.80 -3.82
N SER A 192 11.16 -12.17 -3.33
CA SER A 192 12.38 -11.47 -3.65
C SER A 192 12.77 -11.68 -5.11
N TRP A 193 12.91 -10.60 -5.87
CA TRP A 193 13.47 -10.68 -7.21
C TRP A 193 14.79 -11.43 -7.23
N ARG A 194 15.68 -11.14 -6.27
CA ARG A 194 17.03 -11.70 -6.19
C ARG A 194 17.05 -13.21 -5.98
N SER A 195 15.98 -13.77 -5.39
CA SER A 195 15.85 -15.22 -5.19
C SER A 195 15.45 -15.97 -6.47
N HIS A 196 14.88 -15.26 -7.45
CA HIS A 196 14.32 -15.88 -8.64
C HIS A 196 15.01 -15.49 -9.94
N PHE A 197 15.67 -14.31 -9.98
CA PHE A 197 16.29 -13.72 -11.17
C PHE A 197 17.71 -13.28 -10.90
N LYS A 198 18.61 -13.52 -11.87
CA LYS A 198 20.02 -13.08 -11.83
C LYS A 198 20.20 -11.69 -12.42
N TRP A 199 19.33 -11.27 -13.33
CA TRP A 199 19.38 -9.95 -13.96
C TRP A 199 19.26 -8.82 -12.93
N ARG A 200 20.08 -7.77 -13.11
CA ARG A 200 20.22 -6.66 -12.16
C ARG A 200 19.85 -5.30 -12.76
N GLY A 201 18.99 -5.28 -13.79
CA GLY A 201 18.48 -4.02 -14.38
C GLY A 201 19.45 -3.33 -15.34
N LYS A 202 20.46 -4.02 -15.86
CA LYS A 202 21.40 -3.51 -16.88
C LYS A 202 21.33 -4.38 -18.13
N GLY A 203 21.27 -3.73 -19.30
CA GLY A 203 21.06 -4.43 -20.57
C GLY A 203 19.70 -5.12 -20.63
N ASP A 204 19.52 -6.00 -21.60
CA ASP A 204 18.28 -6.73 -21.81
C ASP A 204 18.08 -7.84 -20.76
N LEU A 205 16.83 -8.08 -20.39
CA LEU A 205 16.47 -9.23 -19.58
C LEU A 205 16.71 -10.51 -20.41
N PRO A 206 17.53 -11.49 -19.93
CA PRO A 206 17.76 -12.73 -20.66
C PRO A 206 16.46 -13.45 -21.02
N ALA A 207 16.36 -13.99 -22.22
CA ALA A 207 15.13 -14.62 -22.74
C ALA A 207 14.54 -15.70 -21.80
N ALA A 208 15.41 -16.50 -21.18
CA ALA A 208 14.99 -17.51 -20.20
C ALA A 208 14.35 -16.88 -18.95
N GLU A 209 14.89 -15.76 -18.45
CA GLU A 209 14.32 -15.05 -17.30
C GLU A 209 13.02 -14.33 -17.68
N GLN A 210 12.93 -13.78 -18.91
CA GLN A 210 11.71 -13.19 -19.43
C GLN A 210 10.59 -14.23 -19.54
N THR A 211 10.88 -15.42 -20.06
CA THR A 211 9.92 -16.54 -20.12
C THR A 211 9.47 -16.98 -18.73
N LYS A 212 10.41 -17.07 -17.77
CA LYS A 212 10.12 -17.41 -16.38
C LYS A 212 9.19 -16.36 -15.74
N LEU A 213 9.49 -15.06 -15.91
CA LEU A 213 8.69 -13.96 -15.37
C LEU A 213 7.26 -14.00 -15.90
N LYS A 214 7.10 -14.12 -17.24
CA LYS A 214 5.79 -14.23 -17.88
C LYS A 214 4.99 -15.43 -17.34
N ARG A 215 5.63 -16.60 -17.19
CA ARG A 215 4.97 -17.79 -16.64
C ARG A 215 4.48 -17.59 -15.21
N ILE A 216 5.28 -16.94 -14.35
CA ILE A 216 4.89 -16.62 -12.97
C ILE A 216 3.64 -15.74 -12.96
N VAL A 217 3.65 -14.64 -13.72
CA VAL A 217 2.53 -13.71 -13.81
C VAL A 217 1.27 -14.39 -14.36
N GLN A 218 1.40 -15.15 -15.44
CA GLN A 218 0.28 -15.88 -16.04
C GLN A 218 -0.34 -16.88 -15.06
N GLN A 219 0.48 -17.64 -14.31
CA GLN A 219 -0.04 -18.58 -13.32
C GLN A 219 -0.76 -17.85 -12.18
N ALA A 220 -0.19 -16.78 -11.63
CA ALA A 220 -0.84 -16.00 -10.60
C ALA A 220 -2.18 -15.40 -11.07
N HIS A 221 -2.22 -14.83 -12.28
CA HIS A 221 -3.44 -14.28 -12.84
C HIS A 221 -4.49 -15.35 -13.13
N LYS A 222 -4.09 -16.56 -13.58
CA LYS A 222 -4.98 -17.70 -13.72
C LYS A 222 -5.66 -18.07 -12.40
N ASP A 223 -4.93 -17.95 -11.28
CA ASP A 223 -5.42 -18.22 -9.94
C ASP A 223 -6.12 -17.01 -9.30
N GLY A 224 -6.30 -15.90 -10.05
CA GLY A 224 -6.94 -14.66 -9.60
C GLY A 224 -6.09 -13.84 -8.64
N GLN A 225 -4.77 -14.10 -8.59
CA GLN A 225 -3.82 -13.47 -7.68
C GLN A 225 -3.02 -12.38 -8.39
N LYS A 226 -2.52 -11.40 -7.61
CA LYS A 226 -1.65 -10.31 -8.06
C LYS A 226 -0.19 -10.61 -7.74
N VAL A 227 0.73 -10.10 -8.56
CA VAL A 227 2.17 -10.33 -8.42
C VAL A 227 2.91 -9.07 -8.01
N ARG A 228 3.82 -9.22 -7.05
CA ARG A 228 4.78 -8.20 -6.62
C ARG A 228 6.16 -8.82 -6.43
N PHE A 229 7.22 -8.09 -6.80
CA PHE A 229 8.60 -8.45 -6.44
C PHE A 229 9.24 -7.32 -5.63
N TRP A 230 9.75 -7.66 -4.41
CA TRP A 230 10.65 -6.76 -3.71
C TRP A 230 12.11 -7.03 -4.11
N ALA A 231 13.03 -6.14 -3.73
CA ALA A 231 14.45 -6.19 -4.08
C ALA A 231 14.75 -6.29 -5.59
N ALA A 232 13.80 -5.96 -6.45
CA ALA A 232 14.07 -5.70 -7.85
C ALA A 232 14.87 -4.39 -7.98
N PRO A 233 15.74 -4.25 -9.01
CA PRO A 233 16.43 -2.99 -9.25
C PRO A 233 15.44 -1.84 -9.46
N ASP A 234 15.56 -0.77 -8.66
CA ASP A 234 14.61 0.34 -8.68
C ASP A 234 15.02 1.40 -9.73
N ASN A 235 14.77 1.09 -11.00
CA ASN A 235 15.12 1.94 -12.15
C ASN A 235 14.15 1.75 -13.34
N PRO A 236 14.12 2.69 -14.31
CA PRO A 236 13.20 2.67 -15.44
C PRO A 236 13.28 1.40 -16.31
N ALA A 237 14.48 0.81 -16.50
CA ALA A 237 14.64 -0.42 -17.28
C ALA A 237 13.90 -1.60 -16.63
N THR A 238 14.04 -1.73 -15.31
CA THR A 238 13.33 -2.77 -14.54
C THR A 238 11.83 -2.51 -14.51
N TRP A 239 11.40 -1.26 -14.30
CA TRP A 239 9.97 -0.92 -14.31
C TRP A 239 9.32 -1.25 -15.65
N ALA A 240 10.02 -1.00 -16.78
CA ALA A 240 9.55 -1.37 -18.11
C ALA A 240 9.37 -2.89 -18.25
N VAL A 241 10.37 -3.66 -17.81
CA VAL A 241 10.31 -5.14 -17.83
C VAL A 241 9.15 -5.67 -17.01
N LEU A 242 8.97 -5.17 -15.78
CA LEU A 242 7.88 -5.59 -14.89
C LEU A 242 6.51 -5.23 -15.47
N GLN A 243 6.37 -4.02 -16.03
CA GLN A 243 5.14 -3.56 -16.67
C GLN A 243 4.79 -4.39 -17.91
N GLN A 244 5.76 -4.65 -18.80
CA GLN A 244 5.57 -5.46 -20.01
C GLN A 244 5.21 -6.91 -19.68
N ALA A 245 5.72 -7.45 -18.57
CA ALA A 245 5.38 -8.79 -18.10
C ALA A 245 4.01 -8.86 -17.42
N GLY A 246 3.36 -7.73 -17.14
CA GLY A 246 2.06 -7.67 -16.47
C GLY A 246 2.13 -7.82 -14.95
N VAL A 247 3.28 -7.51 -14.33
CA VAL A 247 3.40 -7.48 -12.86
C VAL A 247 2.46 -6.42 -12.30
N ASP A 248 1.66 -6.76 -11.29
CA ASP A 248 0.59 -5.90 -10.77
C ASP A 248 1.11 -4.74 -9.92
N PHE A 249 2.20 -4.96 -9.16
CA PHE A 249 2.76 -3.94 -8.29
C PHE A 249 4.26 -3.76 -8.53
N ILE A 250 4.61 -2.60 -9.03
CA ILE A 250 6.00 -2.17 -9.22
C ILE A 250 6.47 -1.49 -7.95
N ASN A 251 7.40 -2.14 -7.28
CA ASN A 251 7.97 -1.75 -5.99
C ASN A 251 8.99 -0.63 -6.17
N THR A 252 8.88 0.46 -5.42
CA THR A 252 9.84 1.57 -5.48
C THR A 252 9.96 2.32 -4.15
N ASP A 253 11.16 2.84 -3.89
CA ASP A 253 11.42 3.87 -2.87
C ASP A 253 11.45 5.29 -3.50
N ARG A 254 11.26 5.39 -4.85
CA ARG A 254 11.42 6.60 -5.65
C ARG A 254 10.09 7.06 -6.24
N LEU A 255 9.18 7.55 -5.37
CA LEU A 255 7.78 7.84 -5.71
C LEU A 255 7.63 8.72 -6.95
N GLU A 256 8.31 9.86 -6.98
CA GLU A 256 8.23 10.80 -8.10
C GLU A 256 8.73 10.18 -9.41
N ALA A 257 9.84 9.45 -9.37
CA ALA A 257 10.44 8.85 -10.55
C ALA A 257 9.53 7.78 -11.18
N LEU A 258 8.98 6.86 -10.36
CA LEU A 258 8.03 5.86 -10.86
C LEU A 258 6.73 6.51 -11.34
N SER A 259 6.22 7.52 -10.63
CA SER A 259 5.04 8.25 -11.05
C SER A 259 5.23 8.89 -12.43
N LYS A 260 6.34 9.59 -12.66
CA LYS A 260 6.68 10.16 -13.99
C LYS A 260 6.77 9.07 -15.06
N PHE A 261 7.46 7.96 -14.77
CA PHE A 261 7.59 6.83 -15.70
C PHE A 261 6.23 6.24 -16.11
N LEU A 262 5.34 6.00 -15.15
CA LEU A 262 4.03 5.40 -15.43
C LEU A 262 3.06 6.36 -16.14
N ARG A 263 3.28 7.68 -16.04
CA ARG A 263 2.48 8.71 -16.71
C ARG A 263 2.95 9.06 -18.12
N ALA A 264 4.20 8.77 -18.44
CA ALA A 264 4.81 9.09 -19.74
C ALA A 264 4.32 8.19 -20.90
N LYS A 265 3.31 7.33 -20.64
CA LYS A 265 2.76 6.37 -21.62
C LYS A 265 1.31 6.64 -21.96
#